data_25843f7a7c92e6f78a4d7cba249ee728
#
_entry.id   25843f7a7c92e6f78a4d7cba249ee728
#
_cell.length_a   1.000
_cell.length_b   1.000
_cell.length_c   1.000
_cell.angle_alpha   90.00
_cell.angle_beta   90.00
_cell.angle_gamma   90.00
#
_symmetry.space_group_name_H-M   'P 1'
#
loop_
_entity.id
_entity.type
_entity.pdbx_description
1 polymer ?
#
loop_
_entity_poly.entity_id
_entity_poly.type
_entity_poly.pdbx_seq_one_letter_code
_entity_poly.pdbx_strand_id
1 'polypeptide(L)' 'MNIEYEIIGNTIPFDKSAEMYNRSTYIGPADDGWSEIVKVDDQYYMVQQGLQEYDGHVYMSQVKITAIEILN' A
#
# COMPACT_ATOMS: atom_id res chain seq x y z
N MET A 1 6.67 11.54 8.78
CA MET A 1 7.22 11.07 7.49
C MET A 1 6.18 11.29 6.41
N ASN A 2 6.59 11.86 5.30
CA ASN A 2 5.70 12.12 4.17
C ASN A 2 6.18 11.31 2.96
N ILE A 3 5.30 10.51 2.38
CA ILE A 3 5.64 9.66 1.26
C ILE A 3 4.86 10.11 0.03
N GLU A 4 5.58 10.49 -1.02
CA GLU A 4 4.97 10.79 -2.30
C GLU A 4 5.13 9.59 -3.23
N TYR A 5 4.08 9.28 -3.97
CA TYR A 5 4.07 8.08 -4.80
C TYR A 5 3.16 8.26 -6.01
N GLU A 6 3.34 7.39 -7.00
CA GLU A 6 2.47 7.29 -8.16
C GLU A 6 1.99 5.85 -8.28
N ILE A 7 0.71 5.68 -8.61
CA ILE A 7 0.17 4.34 -8.89
C ILE A 7 0.61 3.93 -10.29
N ILE A 8 1.25 2.77 -10.41
CA ILE A 8 1.86 2.32 -11.65
C ILE A 8 1.33 0.99 -12.14
N GLY A 9 0.17 0.57 -11.72
CA GLY A 9 -0.38 -0.70 -12.17
C GLY A 9 -1.84 -0.83 -11.82
N ASN A 10 -2.40 -1.97 -12.17
CA ASN A 10 -3.77 -2.28 -11.84
C ASN A 10 -3.89 -2.71 -10.39
N THR A 11 -5.09 -2.61 -9.85
CA THR A 11 -5.38 -3.14 -8.52
C THR A 11 -5.18 -4.66 -8.53
N ILE A 12 -4.44 -5.15 -7.54
CA ILE A 12 -4.17 -6.58 -7.40
C ILE A 12 -5.40 -7.24 -6.80
N PRO A 13 -5.84 -8.40 -7.31
CA PRO A 13 -6.98 -9.12 -6.73
C PRO A 13 -6.78 -9.38 -5.24
N PHE A 14 -7.88 -9.36 -4.48
CA PHE A 14 -7.79 -9.36 -3.02
C PHE A 14 -7.14 -10.63 -2.44
N ASP A 15 -7.36 -11.79 -3.05
CA ASP A 15 -6.78 -13.04 -2.58
C ASP A 15 -5.25 -12.98 -2.65
N LYS A 16 -4.72 -12.45 -3.75
CA LYS A 16 -3.29 -12.27 -3.91
C LYS A 16 -2.79 -11.13 -3.02
N SER A 17 -3.58 -10.05 -2.89
CA SER A 17 -3.23 -8.93 -2.01
C SER A 17 -3.10 -9.38 -0.56
N ALA A 18 -4.01 -10.23 -0.09
CA ALA A 18 -3.96 -10.72 1.28
C ALA A 18 -2.69 -11.54 1.53
N GLU A 19 -2.31 -12.40 0.60
CA GLU A 19 -1.08 -13.18 0.70
C GLU A 19 0.14 -12.27 0.73
N MET A 20 0.20 -11.30 -0.17
CA MET A 20 1.30 -10.34 -0.23
C MET A 20 1.37 -9.49 1.04
N TYR A 21 0.23 -9.07 1.55
CA TYR A 21 0.18 -8.24 2.75
C TYR A 21 0.75 -8.97 3.97
N ASN A 22 0.51 -10.27 4.07
CA ASN A 22 1.02 -11.07 5.17
C ASN A 22 2.54 -11.11 5.24
N ARG A 23 3.22 -10.92 4.11
CA ARG A 23 4.69 -10.90 4.06
C ARG A 23 5.27 -9.54 3.79
N SER A 24 4.44 -8.49 3.90
CA SER A 24 4.88 -7.13 3.63
C SER A 24 5.59 -6.50 4.83
N THR A 25 6.39 -5.48 4.55
CA THR A 25 7.00 -4.63 5.56
C THR A 25 6.35 -3.26 5.47
N TYR A 26 5.83 -2.78 6.59
CA TYR A 26 5.20 -1.46 6.67
C TYR A 26 6.26 -0.37 6.49
N ILE A 27 5.98 0.59 5.62
CA ILE A 27 6.88 1.71 5.36
C ILE A 27 6.33 2.99 6.00
N GLY A 28 5.08 3.32 5.77
CA GLY A 28 4.48 4.51 6.35
C GLY A 28 3.08 4.76 5.83
N PRO A 29 2.40 5.80 6.31
CA PRO A 29 1.06 6.13 5.84
C PRO A 29 1.12 6.76 4.45
N ALA A 30 0.11 6.48 3.64
CA ALA A 30 -0.09 7.17 2.39
C ALA A 30 -0.66 8.58 2.64
N ASP A 31 -0.59 9.43 1.63
CA ASP A 31 -1.00 10.82 1.76
C ASP A 31 -2.53 11.02 1.86
N ASP A 32 -3.31 9.98 1.54
CA ASP A 32 -4.78 10.05 1.65
C ASP A 32 -5.29 9.92 3.10
N GLY A 33 -4.41 9.56 4.03
CA GLY A 33 -4.76 9.45 5.44
C GLY A 33 -5.34 8.10 5.88
N TRP A 34 -5.62 7.18 4.93
CA TRP A 34 -6.19 5.86 5.29
C TRP A 34 -5.38 4.70 4.76
N SER A 35 -4.70 4.89 3.65
CA SER A 35 -3.94 3.80 3.03
C SER A 35 -2.56 3.71 3.66
N GLU A 36 -1.93 2.56 3.46
CA GLU A 36 -0.58 2.32 3.94
C GLU A 36 0.33 2.07 2.75
N ILE A 37 1.59 2.46 2.88
CA ILE A 37 2.61 2.07 1.92
C ILE A 37 3.40 0.93 2.55
N VAL A 38 3.51 -0.16 1.81
CA VAL A 38 4.23 -1.35 2.25
C VAL A 38 5.20 -1.80 1.16
N LYS A 39 6.17 -2.62 1.56
CA LYS A 39 7.15 -3.18 0.65
C LYS A 39 7.01 -4.69 0.63
N VAL A 40 6.96 -5.26 -0.56
CA VAL A 40 6.92 -6.70 -0.78
C VAL A 40 7.91 -7.02 -1.88
N ASP A 41 8.94 -7.85 -1.58
CA ASP A 41 9.92 -8.33 -2.57
C ASP A 41 10.53 -7.19 -3.41
N ASP A 42 11.04 -6.15 -2.76
CA ASP A 42 11.69 -5.00 -3.39
C ASP A 42 10.77 -4.10 -4.22
N GLN A 43 9.45 -4.30 -4.12
CA GLN A 43 8.47 -3.44 -4.76
C GLN A 43 7.59 -2.78 -3.71
N TYR A 44 7.10 -1.59 -4.02
CA TYR A 44 6.24 -0.84 -3.11
C TYR A 44 4.79 -0.92 -3.55
N TYR A 45 3.89 -0.95 -2.58
CA TYR A 45 2.46 -1.05 -2.83
C TYR A 45 1.70 -0.14 -1.89
N MET A 46 0.61 0.43 -2.39
CA MET A 46 -0.36 1.12 -1.56
C MET A 46 -1.42 0.10 -1.16
N VAL A 47 -1.70 0.02 0.12
CA VAL A 47 -2.69 -0.91 0.67
C VAL A 47 -3.90 -0.11 1.12
N GLN A 48 -5.04 -0.37 0.49
CA GLN A 48 -6.33 0.13 0.96
C GLN A 48 -7.00 -1.00 1.73
N GLN A 49 -7.24 -0.77 3.01
CA GLN A 49 -8.01 -1.73 3.78
C GLN A 49 -9.45 -1.66 3.30
N GLY A 50 -10.05 -2.82 3.08
CA GLY A 50 -11.42 -2.89 2.63
C GLY A 50 -12.35 -2.26 3.63
N LEU A 51 -13.34 -1.55 3.14
CA LEU A 51 -14.43 -1.06 3.96
C LEU A 51 -15.23 -2.27 4.46
N GLN A 52 -16.04 -2.07 5.50
CA GLN A 52 -16.84 -3.16 6.05
C GLN A 52 -17.67 -3.90 5.00
N GLU A 53 -18.15 -3.19 4.02
CA GLU A 53 -18.94 -3.78 2.93
C GLU A 53 -18.13 -4.75 2.06
N TYR A 54 -16.84 -4.76 2.19
CA TYR A 54 -15.95 -5.67 1.47
C TYR A 54 -15.37 -6.74 2.40
N ASP A 55 -15.97 -6.94 3.57
CA ASP A 55 -15.57 -7.95 4.55
C ASP A 55 -14.12 -7.83 5.01
N GLY A 56 -13.60 -6.61 5.04
CA GLY A 56 -12.24 -6.38 5.48
C GLY A 56 -11.17 -6.83 4.49
N HIS A 57 -11.53 -7.07 3.24
CA HIS A 57 -10.56 -7.43 2.21
C HIS A 57 -9.52 -6.34 2.03
N VAL A 58 -8.30 -6.77 1.72
CA VAL A 58 -7.19 -5.87 1.48
C VAL A 58 -7.00 -5.73 -0.03
N TYR A 59 -6.91 -4.51 -0.48
CA TYR A 59 -6.65 -4.22 -1.90
C TYR A 59 -5.32 -3.51 -2.02
N MET A 60 -4.49 -3.96 -2.95
CA MET A 60 -3.18 -3.38 -3.17
C MET A 60 -3.04 -2.88 -4.60
N SER A 61 -2.33 -1.78 -4.75
CA SER A 61 -1.92 -1.27 -6.06
C SER A 61 -0.42 -1.03 -6.01
N GLN A 62 0.28 -1.44 -7.06
CA GLN A 62 1.71 -1.18 -7.13
C GLN A 62 1.95 0.32 -7.29
N VAL A 63 2.92 0.84 -6.56
CA VAL A 63 3.27 2.25 -6.62
C VAL A 63 4.77 2.41 -6.82
N LYS A 64 5.13 3.54 -7.39
CA LYS A 64 6.52 3.99 -7.46
C LYS A 64 6.67 5.11 -6.43
N ILE A 65 7.62 4.96 -5.54
CA ILE A 65 7.90 6.01 -4.57
C ILE A 65 8.68 7.12 -5.28
N THR A 66 8.16 8.33 -5.25
CA THR A 66 8.79 9.48 -5.90
C THR A 66 9.57 10.33 -4.92
N ALA A 67 9.17 10.35 -3.64
CA ALA A 67 9.91 11.07 -2.62
C ALA A 67 9.54 10.55 -1.24
N ILE A 68 10.49 10.53 -0.32
CA ILE A 68 10.24 10.26 1.08
C ILE A 68 10.86 11.40 1.87
N GLU A 69 10.04 12.09 2.64
CA GLU A 69 10.49 13.17 3.48
C GLU A 69 10.28 12.76 4.95
N ILE A 70 11.37 12.75 5.70
CA ILE A 70 11.33 12.44 7.12
C ILE A 70 11.28 13.74 7.88
N LEU A 71 10.18 13.96 8.59
CA LEU A 71 9.99 15.14 9.43
C LEU A 71 10.34 14.77 10.86
N ASN A 72 11.34 15.44 11.37
CA ASN A 72 11.76 15.27 12.77
C ASN A 72 11.05 16.27 13.68
#